data_566d25529667e1c572652dbf3f92ef39
#
_entry.id   566d25529667e1c572652dbf3f92ef39
#
_cell.length_a   1.000
_cell.length_b   1.000
_cell.length_c   1.000
_cell.angle_alpha   90.00
_cell.angle_beta   90.00
_cell.angle_gamma   90.00
#
_symmetry.space_group_name_H-M   'P 1'
#
loop_
_entity.id
_entity.type
_entity.pdbx_description
1 polymer ?
#
loop_
_entity_poly.entity_id
_entity_poly.type
_entity_poly.pdbx_seq_one_letter_code
_entity_poly.pdbx_strand_id
1 'polypeptide(L)'
;MVTKYDVFEIVYKHRSXXXXPIKPIDVVKKLNKSEKEYHVLHRYLRELTREKLVVKKKEGFQADMTKRAELLYSLTSYCLKSGINYNLLLDKKFAQFVSYALQKEELTSKNTHLNPRTLKKYLDVLNRQGLALVVSEKPLRFRVFYNALLNNLLIYFGYKHPVITVSSFNYLPELTKELELYRRLRKRNEAQYQRIVNEFEIPFIHHSLSLEGNPITLPDTVKILKDKIIPANLKSKDVDEI
;
A
#
# COMPACT_ATOMS: atom_id res chain seq x y z
N MET A 1 4.32 -15.56 -14.22
CA MET A 1 4.45 -14.98 -15.59
C MET A 1 5.07 -13.60 -15.47
N VAL A 2 6.09 -13.27 -16.29
CA VAL A 2 6.73 -11.96 -16.29
C VAL A 2 5.83 -10.94 -16.97
N THR A 3 5.76 -9.75 -16.43
CA THR A 3 5.00 -8.62 -16.98
C THR A 3 5.96 -7.51 -17.45
N LYS A 4 5.45 -6.54 -18.20
CA LYS A 4 6.27 -5.38 -18.60
C LYS A 4 6.71 -4.55 -17.37
N TYR A 5 5.99 -4.63 -16.26
CA TYR A 5 6.30 -3.88 -15.03
C TYR A 5 7.51 -4.49 -14.30
N ASP A 6 7.66 -5.82 -14.33
CA ASP A 6 8.88 -6.49 -13.82
C ASP A 6 10.11 -6.06 -14.62
N VAL A 7 9.97 -5.98 -15.94
CA VAL A 7 11.03 -5.51 -16.85
C VAL A 7 11.37 -4.04 -16.54
N PHE A 8 10.36 -3.19 -16.40
CA PHE A 8 10.55 -1.77 -16.09
C PHE A 8 11.30 -1.60 -14.76
N GLU A 9 10.91 -2.33 -13.72
CA GLU A 9 11.55 -2.25 -12.40
C GLU A 9 13.04 -2.56 -12.49
N ILE A 10 13.42 -3.62 -13.20
CA ILE A 10 14.84 -4.00 -13.40
C ILE A 10 15.61 -2.86 -14.11
N VAL A 11 15.03 -2.32 -15.19
CA VAL A 11 15.68 -1.26 -15.98
C VAL A 11 15.81 0.02 -15.13
N TYR A 12 14.78 0.35 -14.34
CA TYR A 12 14.80 1.53 -13.47
C TYR A 12 15.85 1.40 -12.35
N LYS A 13 15.85 0.26 -11.65
CA LYS A 13 16.87 -0.03 -10.61
C LYS A 13 18.27 -0.01 -11.17
N HIS A 14 18.48 -0.55 -12.37
CA HIS A 14 19.80 -0.56 -13.04
C HIS A 14 20.25 0.88 -13.33
N ARG A 15 19.40 1.75 -13.74
CA ARG A 15 19.67 3.17 -13.97
C ARG A 15 20.04 3.91 -12.69
N SER A 16 19.36 3.61 -11.65
CA SER A 16 19.62 4.25 -10.34
C SER A 16 20.99 3.96 -9.78
N UNK A 17 21.42 2.91 -10.26
CA UNK A 17 22.68 2.51 -9.84
C UNK A 17 23.77 3.09 -10.65
N UNK A 18 23.48 3.97 -11.46
CA UNK A 18 24.36 4.60 -12.30
C UNK A 18 25.02 3.76 -13.31
N UNK A 19 24.33 2.78 -13.52
CA UNK A 19 24.80 1.85 -14.47
C UNK A 19 24.54 2.34 -15.87
N UNK A 20 25.08 1.82 -16.74
CA UNK A 20 24.91 2.04 -18.14
C UNK A 20 23.66 1.49 -18.65
N PRO A 21 23.37 1.68 -19.99
CA PRO A 21 22.20 1.05 -20.57
C PRO A 21 22.26 -0.48 -20.48
N ILE A 22 21.18 -1.09 -20.02
CA ILE A 22 21.11 -2.55 -19.82
C ILE A 22 20.74 -3.26 -21.14
N LYS A 23 21.42 -4.35 -21.44
CA LYS A 23 21.11 -5.18 -22.63
C LYS A 23 19.89 -6.06 -22.31
N PRO A 24 19.04 -6.38 -23.32
CA PRO A 24 17.88 -7.25 -23.09
C PRO A 24 18.23 -8.61 -22.47
N ILE A 25 19.39 -9.19 -22.86
CA ILE A 25 19.81 -10.49 -22.31
C ILE A 25 20.13 -10.38 -20.80
N ASP A 26 20.65 -9.25 -20.36
CA ASP A 26 20.94 -9.03 -18.94
C ASP A 26 19.65 -8.83 -18.12
N VAL A 27 18.61 -8.28 -18.74
CA VAL A 27 17.28 -8.24 -18.12
C VAL A 27 16.73 -9.66 -17.92
N VAL A 28 16.90 -10.54 -18.94
CA VAL A 28 16.52 -11.96 -18.84
C VAL A 28 17.21 -12.61 -17.64
N LYS A 29 18.54 -12.42 -17.52
CA LYS A 29 19.36 -12.98 -16.43
C LYS A 29 18.90 -12.45 -15.06
N LYS A 30 18.68 -11.14 -14.94
CA LYS A 30 18.27 -10.51 -13.67
C LYS A 30 16.88 -10.96 -13.21
N LEU A 31 16.02 -11.38 -14.14
CA LEU A 31 14.70 -11.93 -13.84
C LEU A 31 14.74 -13.45 -13.61
N ASN A 32 15.92 -14.08 -13.65
CA ASN A 32 16.11 -15.52 -13.52
C ASN A 32 15.25 -16.30 -14.53
N LYS A 33 15.27 -15.84 -15.80
CA LYS A 33 14.46 -16.42 -16.88
C LYS A 33 15.32 -17.11 -17.93
N SER A 34 14.70 -18.05 -18.64
CA SER A 34 15.31 -18.74 -19.76
C SER A 34 15.53 -17.79 -20.94
N GLU A 35 16.56 -18.03 -21.72
CA GLU A 35 16.83 -17.26 -22.95
C GLU A 35 15.66 -17.35 -23.95
N LYS A 36 14.85 -18.40 -23.87
CA LYS A 36 13.63 -18.54 -24.68
C LYS A 36 12.65 -17.37 -24.46
N GLU A 37 12.70 -16.72 -23.31
CA GLU A 37 11.83 -15.58 -22.97
C GLU A 37 12.36 -14.24 -23.51
N TYR A 38 13.55 -14.22 -24.14
CA TYR A 38 14.20 -13.03 -24.68
C TYR A 38 13.24 -12.21 -25.56
N HIS A 39 12.54 -12.87 -26.47
CA HIS A 39 11.64 -12.18 -27.41
C HIS A 39 10.50 -11.45 -26.71
N VAL A 40 9.96 -12.06 -25.66
CA VAL A 40 8.87 -11.48 -24.86
C VAL A 40 9.40 -10.25 -24.11
N LEU A 41 10.56 -10.38 -23.47
CA LEU A 41 11.18 -9.28 -22.71
C LEU A 41 11.60 -8.12 -23.62
N HIS A 42 12.15 -8.44 -24.79
CA HIS A 42 12.50 -7.42 -25.79
C HIS A 42 11.25 -6.68 -26.30
N ARG A 43 10.13 -7.40 -26.50
CA ARG A 43 8.85 -6.76 -26.83
C ARG A 43 8.42 -5.78 -25.74
N TYR A 44 8.50 -6.18 -24.45
CA TYR A 44 8.17 -5.30 -23.32
C TYR A 44 9.06 -4.06 -23.29
N LEU A 45 10.36 -4.20 -23.54
CA LEU A 45 11.28 -3.06 -23.64
C LEU A 45 10.86 -2.08 -24.74
N ARG A 46 10.43 -2.59 -25.89
CA ARG A 46 9.92 -1.76 -26.99
C ARG A 46 8.60 -1.06 -26.63
N GLU A 47 7.71 -1.74 -25.92
CA GLU A 47 6.45 -1.14 -25.41
C GLU A 47 6.77 0.00 -24.43
N LEU A 48 7.66 -0.24 -23.48
CA LEU A 48 8.09 0.77 -22.50
C LEU A 48 8.76 1.97 -23.18
N THR A 49 9.48 1.73 -24.30
CA THR A 49 10.06 2.80 -25.11
C THR A 49 8.98 3.65 -25.79
N ARG A 50 7.95 3.01 -26.36
CA ARG A 50 6.81 3.72 -26.95
C ARG A 50 6.04 4.54 -25.91
N GLU A 51 5.98 4.05 -24.67
CA GLU A 51 5.34 4.73 -23.54
C GLU A 51 6.21 5.83 -22.92
N LYS A 52 7.43 6.04 -23.45
CA LYS A 52 8.42 7.03 -22.97
C LYS A 52 8.81 6.80 -21.50
N LEU A 53 8.86 5.54 -21.10
CA LEU A 53 9.32 5.12 -19.76
C LEU A 53 10.76 4.63 -19.80
N VAL A 54 11.20 4.20 -20.98
CA VAL A 54 12.54 3.67 -21.24
C VAL A 54 13.05 4.28 -22.54
N VAL A 55 14.34 4.61 -22.58
CA VAL A 55 15.02 5.11 -23.79
C VAL A 55 15.94 4.03 -24.33
N LYS A 56 15.90 3.80 -25.65
CA LYS A 56 16.84 2.92 -26.33
C LYS A 56 18.11 3.70 -26.62
N LYS A 57 19.25 3.20 -26.20
CA LYS A 57 20.61 3.72 -26.48
C LYS A 57 21.35 2.72 -27.38
N LYS A 58 22.53 3.11 -27.89
CA LYS A 58 23.36 2.22 -28.72
C LYS A 58 23.65 0.88 -28.04
N GLU A 59 23.96 0.93 -26.75
CA GLU A 59 24.39 -0.22 -25.96
C GLU A 59 23.27 -1.01 -25.29
N GLY A 60 22.05 -0.51 -25.32
CA GLY A 60 20.93 -1.18 -24.61
C GLY A 60 19.75 -0.26 -24.32
N PHE A 61 19.11 -0.49 -23.19
CA PHE A 61 17.94 0.25 -22.75
C PHE A 61 18.21 0.91 -21.39
N GLN A 62 17.61 2.06 -21.16
CA GLN A 62 17.82 2.82 -19.92
C GLN A 62 16.49 3.48 -19.52
N ALA A 63 16.18 3.50 -18.22
CA ALA A 63 14.96 4.17 -17.76
C ALA A 63 15.04 5.67 -18.05
N ASP A 64 13.95 6.24 -18.51
CA ASP A 64 13.79 7.67 -18.66
C ASP A 64 13.43 8.24 -17.27
N MET A 65 14.24 9.17 -16.76
CA MET A 65 14.08 9.71 -15.39
C MET A 65 13.05 10.85 -15.36
N THR A 66 11.92 10.62 -15.99
CA THR A 66 10.77 11.54 -15.96
C THR A 66 9.92 11.31 -14.70
N LYS A 67 9.16 12.30 -14.31
CA LYS A 67 8.20 12.19 -13.21
C LYS A 67 7.24 11.00 -13.38
N ARG A 68 6.86 10.72 -14.63
CA ARG A 68 5.99 9.58 -14.94
C ARG A 68 6.68 8.24 -14.68
N ALA A 69 7.96 8.12 -15.00
CA ALA A 69 8.75 6.91 -14.72
C ALA A 69 8.97 6.72 -13.21
N GLU A 70 9.23 7.82 -12.49
CA GLU A 70 9.30 7.82 -11.02
C GLU A 70 8.00 7.29 -10.39
N LEU A 71 6.87 7.82 -10.83
CA LEU A 71 5.55 7.40 -10.33
C LEU A 71 5.32 5.92 -10.61
N LEU A 72 5.63 5.45 -11.82
CA LEU A 72 5.49 4.03 -12.14
C LEU A 72 6.38 3.17 -11.25
N TYR A 73 7.64 3.58 -11.04
CA TYR A 73 8.57 2.84 -10.19
C TYR A 73 8.05 2.76 -8.74
N SER A 74 7.55 3.86 -8.21
CA SER A 74 6.94 3.91 -6.87
C SER A 74 5.77 2.94 -6.76
N LEU A 75 4.86 2.95 -7.76
CA LEU A 75 3.69 2.08 -7.82
C LEU A 75 4.08 0.60 -7.95
N THR A 76 5.04 0.27 -8.82
CA THR A 76 5.49 -1.13 -9.01
C THR A 76 6.21 -1.64 -7.76
N SER A 77 7.06 -0.82 -7.14
CA SER A 77 7.75 -1.18 -5.90
C SER A 77 6.76 -1.44 -4.77
N TYR A 78 5.72 -0.60 -4.67
CA TYR A 78 4.65 -0.80 -3.69
C TYR A 78 3.92 -2.13 -3.94
N CYS A 79 3.56 -2.41 -5.19
CA CYS A 79 2.90 -3.68 -5.57
C CYS A 79 3.72 -4.90 -5.14
N LEU A 80 5.04 -4.86 -5.39
CA LEU A 80 5.95 -5.96 -5.02
C LEU A 80 5.98 -6.17 -3.50
N LYS A 81 6.16 -5.09 -2.75
CA LYS A 81 6.26 -5.16 -1.27
C LYS A 81 4.95 -5.61 -0.64
N SER A 82 3.82 -5.21 -1.21
CA SER A 82 2.49 -5.49 -0.65
C SER A 82 1.81 -6.72 -1.25
N GLY A 83 2.48 -7.44 -2.15
CA GLY A 83 1.91 -8.62 -2.81
C GLY A 83 0.69 -8.31 -3.70
N ILE A 84 0.60 -7.10 -4.23
CA ILE A 84 -0.51 -6.67 -5.09
C ILE A 84 -0.19 -7.02 -6.55
N ASN A 85 -1.19 -7.55 -7.24
CA ASN A 85 -1.08 -7.83 -8.66
C ASN A 85 -1.00 -6.53 -9.46
N TYR A 86 0.09 -6.29 -10.16
CA TYR A 86 0.31 -5.13 -11.04
C TYR A 86 -0.83 -4.90 -12.03
N ASN A 87 -1.31 -5.99 -12.64
CA ASN A 87 -2.33 -5.89 -13.71
C ASN A 87 -3.67 -5.38 -13.18
N LEU A 88 -3.87 -5.45 -11.87
CA LEU A 88 -5.07 -4.92 -11.24
C LEU A 88 -4.87 -3.45 -10.83
N LEU A 89 -3.78 -3.15 -10.12
CA LEU A 89 -3.54 -1.78 -9.65
C LEU A 89 -3.24 -0.83 -10.82
N LEU A 90 -2.39 -1.27 -11.77
CA LEU A 90 -1.95 -0.45 -12.91
C LEU A 90 -2.90 -0.58 -14.12
N ASP A 91 -4.20 -0.72 -13.84
CA ASP A 91 -5.27 -0.76 -14.84
C ASP A 91 -5.97 0.60 -14.92
N LYS A 92 -6.18 1.10 -16.14
CA LYS A 92 -6.81 2.41 -16.37
C LYS A 92 -8.25 2.44 -15.83
N LYS A 93 -8.99 1.30 -15.93
CA LYS A 93 -10.37 1.21 -15.40
C LYS A 93 -10.37 1.25 -13.88
N PHE A 94 -9.37 0.63 -13.24
CA PHE A 94 -9.19 0.73 -11.80
C PHE A 94 -8.92 2.18 -11.38
N ALA A 95 -8.00 2.87 -12.07
CA ALA A 95 -7.71 4.29 -11.80
C ALA A 95 -8.95 5.17 -12.00
N GLN A 96 -9.74 4.90 -13.04
CA GLN A 96 -11.00 5.60 -13.30
C GLN A 96 -12.00 5.40 -12.13
N PHE A 97 -12.14 4.16 -11.68
CA PHE A 97 -12.99 3.84 -10.52
C PHE A 97 -12.50 4.59 -9.26
N VAL A 98 -11.19 4.56 -8.99
CA VAL A 98 -10.59 5.27 -7.84
C VAL A 98 -10.86 6.79 -7.94
N SER A 99 -10.65 7.36 -9.13
CA SER A 99 -10.92 8.79 -9.38
C SER A 99 -12.37 9.16 -9.07
N TYR A 100 -13.32 8.32 -9.47
CA TYR A 100 -14.74 8.51 -9.17
C TYR A 100 -15.02 8.33 -7.67
N ALA A 101 -14.47 7.26 -7.10
CA ALA A 101 -14.74 6.88 -5.70
C ALA A 101 -14.27 7.94 -4.70
N LEU A 102 -13.11 8.56 -4.96
CA LEU A 102 -12.57 9.59 -4.08
C LEU A 102 -13.36 10.92 -4.10
N GLN A 103 -14.29 11.08 -5.05
CA GLN A 103 -15.16 12.25 -5.12
C GLN A 103 -16.48 12.04 -4.36
N LYS A 104 -16.67 10.87 -3.77
CA LYS A 104 -17.91 10.51 -3.09
C LYS A 104 -17.63 10.13 -1.63
N GLU A 105 -18.44 10.63 -0.73
CA GLU A 105 -18.37 10.26 0.68
C GLU A 105 -18.65 8.77 0.90
N GLU A 106 -19.63 8.26 0.20
CA GLU A 106 -20.04 6.85 0.28
C GLU A 106 -20.56 6.39 -1.07
N LEU A 107 -20.29 5.14 -1.38
CA LEU A 107 -20.68 4.49 -2.61
C LEU A 107 -21.50 3.25 -2.35
N THR A 108 -22.39 2.96 -3.28
CA THR A 108 -23.15 1.70 -3.31
C THR A 108 -22.81 0.95 -4.60
N SER A 109 -23.14 -0.34 -4.64
CA SER A 109 -22.97 -1.13 -5.86
C SER A 109 -23.71 -0.54 -7.07
N LYS A 110 -24.84 0.12 -6.80
CA LYS A 110 -25.68 0.71 -7.88
C LYS A 110 -25.04 1.92 -8.55
N ASN A 111 -24.34 2.77 -7.78
CA ASN A 111 -23.80 4.02 -8.30
C ASN A 111 -22.38 3.92 -8.86
N THR A 112 -21.75 2.74 -8.81
CA THR A 112 -20.42 2.53 -9.41
C THR A 112 -20.46 2.18 -10.89
N HIS A 113 -21.58 1.73 -11.41
CA HIS A 113 -21.75 1.26 -12.79
C HIS A 113 -20.77 0.14 -13.18
N LEU A 114 -20.22 -0.57 -12.17
CA LEU A 114 -19.30 -1.70 -12.38
C LEU A 114 -20.03 -3.03 -12.23
N ASN A 115 -19.54 -4.02 -12.98
CA ASN A 115 -19.97 -5.39 -12.76
C ASN A 115 -19.64 -5.79 -11.30
N PRO A 116 -20.55 -6.47 -10.58
CA PRO A 116 -20.34 -6.84 -9.18
C PRO A 116 -19.03 -7.62 -8.91
N ARG A 117 -18.62 -8.50 -9.83
CA ARG A 117 -17.36 -9.26 -9.70
C ARG A 117 -16.15 -8.33 -9.78
N THR A 118 -16.21 -7.35 -10.70
CA THR A 118 -15.13 -6.35 -10.85
C THR A 118 -15.04 -5.45 -9.63
N LEU A 119 -16.20 -4.97 -9.16
CA LEU A 119 -16.28 -4.15 -7.96
C LEU A 119 -15.70 -4.89 -6.75
N LYS A 120 -16.08 -6.15 -6.57
CA LYS A 120 -15.55 -6.98 -5.47
C LYS A 120 -14.02 -7.07 -5.55
N LYS A 121 -13.44 -7.36 -6.73
CA LYS A 121 -11.98 -7.43 -6.91
C LYS A 121 -11.30 -6.12 -6.52
N TYR A 122 -11.88 -4.98 -6.91
CA TYR A 122 -11.32 -3.66 -6.62
C TYR A 122 -11.38 -3.38 -5.11
N LEU A 123 -12.52 -3.68 -4.48
CA LEU A 123 -12.70 -3.50 -3.04
C LEU A 123 -11.80 -4.43 -2.23
N ASP A 124 -11.63 -5.68 -2.63
CA ASP A 124 -10.74 -6.64 -1.95
C ASP A 124 -9.30 -6.10 -1.90
N VAL A 125 -8.82 -5.52 -3.01
CA VAL A 125 -7.46 -4.92 -3.04
C VAL A 125 -7.41 -3.69 -2.14
N LEU A 126 -8.37 -2.78 -2.26
CA LEU A 126 -8.38 -1.54 -1.47
C LEU A 126 -8.53 -1.83 0.02
N ASN A 127 -9.42 -2.74 0.38
CA ASN A 127 -9.70 -3.10 1.78
C ASN A 127 -8.49 -3.75 2.46
N ARG A 128 -7.81 -4.69 1.76
CA ARG A 128 -6.59 -5.33 2.28
C ARG A 128 -5.46 -4.32 2.54
N GLN A 129 -5.47 -3.19 1.85
CA GLN A 129 -4.47 -2.12 2.02
C GLN A 129 -4.97 -0.99 2.95
N GLY A 130 -6.13 -1.18 3.59
CA GLY A 130 -6.72 -0.16 4.44
C GLY A 130 -7.19 1.09 3.68
N LEU A 131 -7.41 0.97 2.37
CA LEU A 131 -7.77 2.11 1.50
C LEU A 131 -9.26 2.18 1.21
N ALA A 132 -10.02 1.22 1.71
CA ALA A 132 -11.48 1.22 1.65
C ALA A 132 -12.06 0.63 2.93
N LEU A 133 -13.23 1.12 3.28
CA LEU A 133 -14.03 0.58 4.39
C LEU A 133 -15.36 0.12 3.82
N VAL A 134 -15.69 -1.14 4.03
CA VAL A 134 -17.03 -1.67 3.74
C VAL A 134 -17.91 -1.35 4.94
N VAL A 135 -18.87 -0.47 4.74
CA VAL A 135 -19.80 0.02 5.77
C VAL A 135 -20.95 -0.99 5.96
N SER A 136 -21.40 -1.60 4.87
CA SER A 136 -22.48 -2.60 4.87
C SER A 136 -22.31 -3.53 3.67
N GLU A 137 -22.60 -4.81 3.86
CA GLU A 137 -22.55 -5.81 2.77
C GLU A 137 -23.89 -5.95 2.03
N LYS A 138 -24.99 -5.71 2.72
CA LYS A 138 -26.36 -5.88 2.16
C LYS A 138 -27.26 -4.73 2.62
N PRO A 139 -27.52 -3.73 1.78
CA PRO A 139 -26.88 -3.47 0.47
C PRO A 139 -25.39 -3.08 0.63
N LEU A 140 -24.59 -3.40 -0.36
CA LEU A 140 -23.16 -3.06 -0.33
C LEU A 140 -23.00 -1.54 -0.29
N ARG A 141 -22.36 -1.02 0.77
CA ARG A 141 -21.98 0.37 0.96
C ARG A 141 -20.52 0.42 1.40
N PHE A 142 -19.76 1.37 0.85
CA PHE A 142 -18.33 1.46 1.12
C PHE A 142 -17.81 2.89 0.89
N ARG A 143 -16.65 3.17 1.48
CA ARG A 143 -15.90 4.42 1.31
C ARG A 143 -14.48 4.09 0.85
N VAL A 144 -13.91 4.94 0.01
CA VAL A 144 -12.51 4.83 -0.41
C VAL A 144 -11.77 6.03 0.17
N PHE A 145 -10.61 5.78 0.77
CA PHE A 145 -9.84 6.80 1.45
C PHE A 145 -8.69 7.31 0.57
N TYR A 146 -8.53 8.61 0.55
CA TYR A 146 -7.41 9.26 -0.14
C TYR A 146 -6.09 8.91 0.57
N ASN A 147 -5.08 8.59 -0.22
CA ASN A 147 -3.72 8.46 0.27
C ASN A 147 -2.70 8.69 -0.86
N ALA A 148 -1.40 8.71 -0.51
CA ALA A 148 -0.33 8.96 -1.46
C ALA A 148 -0.28 7.92 -2.61
N LEU A 149 -0.56 6.64 -2.33
CA LEU A 149 -0.57 5.59 -3.36
C LEU A 149 -1.62 5.87 -4.43
N LEU A 150 -2.87 6.12 -3.99
CA LEU A 150 -3.98 6.38 -4.92
C LEU A 150 -3.76 7.70 -5.68
N ASN A 151 -3.20 8.70 -5.01
CA ASN A 151 -2.82 9.95 -5.65
C ASN A 151 -1.79 9.71 -6.78
N ASN A 152 -0.73 8.96 -6.48
CA ASN A 152 0.31 8.63 -7.46
C ASN A 152 -0.27 7.86 -8.65
N LEU A 153 -1.19 6.93 -8.38
CA LEU A 153 -1.91 6.18 -9.42
C LEU A 153 -2.70 7.13 -10.33
N LEU A 154 -3.44 8.07 -9.75
CA LEU A 154 -4.24 9.03 -10.50
C LEU A 154 -3.36 9.93 -11.36
N ILE A 155 -2.28 10.47 -10.79
CA ILE A 155 -1.32 11.31 -11.54
C ILE A 155 -0.70 10.51 -12.70
N TYR A 156 -0.31 9.26 -12.45
CA TYR A 156 0.30 8.40 -13.47
C TYR A 156 -0.62 8.22 -14.68
N PHE A 157 -1.94 8.07 -14.44
CA PHE A 157 -2.93 7.91 -15.52
C PHE A 157 -3.48 9.25 -16.05
N GLY A 158 -2.96 10.39 -15.56
CA GLY A 158 -3.34 11.71 -16.05
C GLY A 158 -4.68 12.23 -15.53
N TYR A 159 -5.19 11.66 -14.45
CA TYR A 159 -6.36 12.21 -13.77
C TYR A 159 -5.94 13.41 -12.93
N LYS A 160 -6.78 14.44 -12.93
CA LYS A 160 -6.57 15.58 -12.03
C LYS A 160 -6.67 15.11 -10.57
N HIS A 161 -5.93 15.77 -9.70
CA HIS A 161 -6.10 15.56 -8.28
C HIS A 161 -7.59 15.66 -7.93
N PRO A 162 -8.15 14.66 -7.25
CA PRO A 162 -9.46 14.90 -6.69
C PRO A 162 -9.34 16.15 -5.82
N VAL A 163 -10.13 17.14 -6.10
CA VAL A 163 -10.32 18.21 -5.13
C VAL A 163 -10.93 17.48 -3.92
N ILE A 164 -10.09 17.18 -2.96
CA ILE A 164 -10.60 16.78 -1.66
C ILE A 164 -11.32 18.03 -1.19
N THR A 165 -12.59 18.10 -1.44
CA THR A 165 -13.44 18.93 -0.62
C THR A 165 -13.27 18.37 0.78
N VAL A 166 -12.28 18.90 1.49
CA VAL A 166 -12.28 18.80 2.94
C VAL A 166 -13.68 19.31 3.28
N SER A 167 -14.54 18.38 3.69
CA SER A 167 -15.87 18.81 4.12
C SER A 167 -15.63 19.95 5.09
N SER A 168 -16.23 21.06 4.86
CA SER A 168 -16.18 22.21 5.77
C SER A 168 -16.80 21.86 7.12
N PHE A 169 -17.14 20.58 7.30
CA PHE A 169 -17.73 20.06 8.53
C PHE A 169 -16.63 20.04 9.60
N ASN A 170 -16.79 20.90 10.57
CA ASN A 170 -15.89 20.96 11.71
C ASN A 170 -16.28 19.86 12.71
N TYR A 171 -15.52 18.76 12.71
CA TYR A 171 -15.75 17.63 13.61
C TYR A 171 -15.27 17.89 15.05
N LEU A 172 -14.58 19.01 15.29
CA LEU A 172 -14.02 19.31 16.61
C LEU A 172 -15.06 19.33 17.74
N PRO A 173 -16.25 19.95 17.56
CA PRO A 173 -17.26 19.92 18.63
C PRO A 173 -17.75 18.51 18.96
N GLU A 174 -17.93 17.68 17.92
CA GLU A 174 -18.38 16.28 18.07
C GLU A 174 -17.31 15.45 18.76
N LEU A 175 -16.06 15.56 18.33
CA LEU A 175 -14.91 14.89 18.95
C LEU A 175 -14.72 15.34 20.41
N THR A 176 -14.90 16.63 20.69
CA THR A 176 -14.78 17.18 22.04
C THR A 176 -15.86 16.57 22.96
N LYS A 177 -17.09 16.49 22.47
CA LYS A 177 -18.20 15.86 23.19
C LYS A 177 -17.93 14.38 23.52
N GLU A 178 -17.44 13.63 22.53
CA GLU A 178 -17.09 12.21 22.71
C GLU A 178 -15.91 12.05 23.66
N LEU A 179 -14.92 12.91 23.58
CA LEU A 179 -13.79 12.92 24.50
C LEU A 179 -14.20 13.21 25.95
N GLU A 180 -15.14 14.15 26.15
CA GLU A 180 -15.69 14.43 27.48
C GLU A 180 -16.49 13.25 28.03
N LEU A 181 -17.29 12.60 27.19
CA LEU A 181 -18.04 11.39 27.55
C LEU A 181 -17.04 10.28 27.97
N TYR A 182 -16.02 10.04 27.14
CA TYR A 182 -14.96 9.08 27.43
C TYR A 182 -14.27 9.37 28.79
N ARG A 183 -13.91 10.62 29.03
CA ARG A 183 -13.26 11.06 30.29
C ARG A 183 -14.16 10.80 31.50
N ARG A 184 -15.48 11.07 31.38
CA ARG A 184 -16.46 10.81 32.44
C ARG A 184 -16.61 9.32 32.71
N LEU A 185 -16.73 8.50 31.66
CA LEU A 185 -16.86 7.04 31.79
C LEU A 185 -15.60 6.42 32.40
N ARG A 186 -14.43 6.90 31.98
CA ARG A 186 -13.13 6.48 32.54
C ARG A 186 -13.07 6.74 34.05
N LYS A 187 -13.39 7.95 34.48
CA LYS A 187 -13.39 8.32 35.92
C LYS A 187 -14.40 7.50 36.74
N ARG A 188 -15.53 7.18 36.14
CA ARG A 188 -16.60 6.45 36.81
C ARG A 188 -16.28 4.96 36.99
N ASN A 189 -15.52 4.38 36.07
CA ASN A 189 -15.21 2.96 36.02
C ASN A 189 -13.69 2.71 35.83
N GLU A 190 -12.87 3.36 36.65
CA GLU A 190 -11.42 3.34 36.49
C GLU A 190 -10.84 1.92 36.48
N ALA A 191 -11.32 1.05 37.39
CA ALA A 191 -10.85 -0.33 37.50
C ALA A 191 -11.17 -1.14 36.22
N GLN A 192 -12.38 -0.96 35.68
CA GLN A 192 -12.80 -1.63 34.44
C GLN A 192 -12.02 -1.07 33.24
N TYR A 193 -11.80 0.24 33.23
CA TYR A 193 -10.99 0.90 32.20
C TYR A 193 -9.56 0.34 32.18
N GLN A 194 -8.93 0.25 33.36
CA GLN A 194 -7.56 -0.28 33.48
C GLN A 194 -7.47 -1.73 33.00
N ARG A 195 -8.51 -2.53 33.30
CA ARG A 195 -8.56 -3.90 32.79
C ARG A 195 -8.60 -3.96 31.26
N ILE A 196 -9.45 -3.14 30.64
CA ILE A 196 -9.57 -3.06 29.16
C ILE A 196 -8.25 -2.59 28.55
N VAL A 197 -7.64 -1.55 29.13
CA VAL A 197 -6.34 -1.03 28.65
C VAL A 197 -5.27 -2.12 28.70
N ASN A 198 -5.18 -2.83 29.83
CA ASN A 198 -4.20 -3.91 29.99
C ASN A 198 -4.45 -5.06 28.98
N GLU A 199 -5.71 -5.40 28.75
CA GLU A 199 -6.08 -6.44 27.77
C GLU A 199 -5.78 -6.05 26.32
N PHE A 200 -5.80 -4.75 26.01
CA PHE A 200 -5.52 -4.22 24.66
C PHE A 200 -4.05 -3.86 24.50
N GLU A 201 -3.47 -3.18 25.46
CA GLU A 201 -2.13 -2.56 25.36
C GLU A 201 -1.04 -3.59 25.04
N ILE A 202 -1.02 -4.70 25.75
CA ILE A 202 0.02 -5.72 25.59
C ILE A 202 -0.02 -6.38 24.22
N PRO A 203 -1.18 -6.88 23.74
CA PRO A 203 -1.26 -7.36 22.36
C PRO A 203 -0.92 -6.29 21.32
N PHE A 204 -1.31 -5.04 21.54
CA PHE A 204 -1.00 -3.93 20.64
C PHE A 204 0.50 -3.70 20.54
N ILE A 205 1.19 -3.61 21.68
CA ILE A 205 2.66 -3.45 21.73
C ILE A 205 3.34 -4.63 21.01
N HIS A 206 2.95 -5.85 21.36
CA HIS A 206 3.51 -7.06 20.73
C HIS A 206 3.33 -7.04 19.21
N HIS A 207 2.11 -6.72 18.71
CA HIS A 207 1.86 -6.71 17.27
C HIS A 207 2.62 -5.58 16.56
N SER A 208 2.76 -4.41 17.21
CA SER A 208 3.58 -3.31 16.66
C SER A 208 5.04 -3.72 16.52
N LEU A 209 5.61 -4.32 17.55
CA LEU A 209 7.00 -4.83 17.54
C LEU A 209 7.19 -5.91 16.48
N SER A 210 6.23 -6.82 16.35
CA SER A 210 6.25 -7.88 15.33
C SER A 210 6.25 -7.31 13.91
N LEU A 211 5.50 -6.24 13.67
CA LEU A 211 5.47 -5.56 12.37
C LEU A 211 6.82 -4.91 12.03
N GLU A 212 7.57 -4.49 13.05
CA GLU A 212 8.91 -3.93 12.90
C GLU A 212 10.00 -5.01 12.82
N GLY A 213 9.62 -6.28 13.00
CA GLY A 213 10.53 -7.42 12.89
C GLY A 213 11.18 -7.84 14.22
N ASN A 214 10.68 -7.32 15.34
CA ASN A 214 11.17 -7.70 16.67
C ASN A 214 10.75 -9.16 16.95
N PRO A 215 11.67 -10.04 17.38
CA PRO A 215 11.37 -11.47 17.59
C PRO A 215 10.69 -11.80 18.92
N ILE A 216 10.39 -10.81 19.76
CA ILE A 216 9.77 -11.04 21.06
C ILE A 216 8.40 -11.68 20.93
N THR A 217 8.13 -12.70 21.74
CA THR A 217 6.83 -13.39 21.76
C THR A 217 5.82 -12.67 22.65
N LEU A 218 4.54 -12.90 22.44
CA LEU A 218 3.50 -12.31 23.29
C LEU A 218 3.68 -12.68 24.79
N PRO A 219 3.98 -13.96 25.15
CA PRO A 219 4.29 -14.27 26.55
C PRO A 219 5.48 -13.51 27.13
N ASP A 220 6.52 -13.26 26.34
CA ASP A 220 7.68 -12.48 26.80
C ASP A 220 7.33 -11.01 26.98
N THR A 221 6.51 -10.45 26.06
CA THR A 221 5.97 -9.08 26.19
C THR A 221 5.19 -8.93 27.52
N VAL A 222 4.35 -9.93 27.84
CA VAL A 222 3.60 -9.96 29.11
C VAL A 222 4.55 -9.94 30.30
N LYS A 223 5.58 -10.80 30.32
CA LYS A 223 6.57 -10.87 31.42
C LYS A 223 7.29 -9.54 31.63
N ILE A 224 7.71 -8.89 30.52
CA ILE A 224 8.43 -7.62 30.60
C ILE A 224 7.50 -6.51 31.14
N LEU A 225 6.31 -6.37 30.56
CA LEU A 225 5.41 -5.26 30.89
C LEU A 225 4.71 -5.41 32.24
N LYS A 226 4.24 -6.62 32.59
CA LYS A 226 3.52 -6.87 33.84
C LYS A 226 4.44 -7.24 35.00
N ASP A 227 5.32 -8.20 34.75
CA ASP A 227 6.13 -8.80 35.82
C ASP A 227 7.45 -8.06 36.02
N LYS A 228 7.83 -7.18 35.07
CA LYS A 228 9.12 -6.47 35.04
C LYS A 228 10.31 -7.45 35.03
N ILE A 229 10.12 -8.60 34.37
CA ILE A 229 11.13 -9.65 34.24
C ILE A 229 11.59 -9.71 32.78
N ILE A 230 12.89 -9.56 32.56
CA ILE A 230 13.50 -9.70 31.24
C ILE A 230 13.92 -11.17 31.05
N PRO A 231 13.32 -11.92 30.09
CA PRO A 231 13.76 -13.28 29.83
C PRO A 231 15.23 -13.34 29.37
N ALA A 232 15.98 -14.29 29.88
CA ALA A 232 17.43 -14.42 29.65
C ALA A 232 17.81 -14.71 28.18
N ASN A 233 16.86 -15.16 27.39
CA ASN A 233 17.07 -15.49 25.98
C ASN A 233 16.93 -14.29 25.05
N LEU A 234 16.55 -13.11 25.57
CA LEU A 234 16.33 -11.91 24.74
C LEU A 234 17.59 -11.04 24.71
N LYS A 235 17.80 -10.39 23.57
CA LYS A 235 18.88 -9.42 23.42
C LYS A 235 18.43 -8.06 23.97
N SER A 236 19.36 -7.32 24.56
CA SER A 236 19.09 -5.98 25.10
C SER A 236 18.37 -5.08 24.08
N LYS A 237 18.84 -5.06 22.82
CA LYS A 237 18.24 -4.28 21.75
C LYS A 237 16.73 -4.56 21.57
N ASP A 238 16.35 -5.83 21.59
CA ASP A 238 14.94 -6.23 21.36
C ASP A 238 14.05 -5.77 22.53
N VAL A 239 14.62 -5.72 23.75
CA VAL A 239 13.92 -5.27 24.96
C VAL A 239 13.81 -3.75 25.02
N ASP A 240 14.82 -3.03 24.56
CA ASP A 240 14.88 -1.56 24.59
C ASP A 240 13.78 -0.91 23.72
N GLU A 241 13.19 -1.69 22.81
CA GLU A 241 12.11 -1.23 21.91
C GLU A 241 10.72 -1.32 22.60
N ILE A 242 10.60 -1.97 23.77
CA ILE A 242 9.34 -2.15 24.53
C ILE A 242 9.12 -0.98 25.51
#